data_4f364181860c6aec3f810c59bba07f39
#
_entry.id   4f364181860c6aec3f810c59bba07f39
#
_cell.length_a   1.000
_cell.length_b   1.000
_cell.length_c   1.000
_cell.angle_alpha   90.00
_cell.angle_beta   90.00
_cell.angle_gamma   90.00
#
_symmetry.space_group_name_H-M   'P 1'
#
loop_
_entity.id
_entity.type
_entity.pdbx_description
1 polymer ?
#
loop_
_entity_poly.entity_id
_entity_poly.type
_entity_poly.pdbx_seq_one_letter_code
_entity_poly.pdbx_strand_id
1 'polypeptide(L)'
;MVRYQPPQDWQQWVEWLAAGLHGRSRWRFSVILLGMVFARGRRTVTTWLRAAGISTDFADYYYFLQPLGRKSKALAERLFLLLLVQLVTGPRVLLAVDDSPTKRYGPQVQGAGIHHNPTPGPADQQFLYGHIWVTLALVLRHPLWQTIGLPLLGLLYVRAKDIAKIPAKQAWEFRTKLELAVQALRKFAELAIAAGKTVWVVADGAYAKRPFLLPLRRMGVTVVSRLRKDAALRTLPTPSKTRQRGRPRKYGAKRIHLARRAAHPLGWLQLECCVYGEQVTKTIKTFLATYPPAGGVIRVVIVKEEHGYQYFFCTDPDATPCQIVEAFADRAAIEQDFHDVKEVWGAGQQQVRNIWTNVAVFNLNLWVQTLVECWAWNKPAAEICDRSDSPWDNPDRRPSHADRRKALRRQTLHHEYSSLSLAHRCSSKIRSLYQRLLQLAA
;
A
#
# COMPACT_ATOMS: atom_id res chain seq x y z
N MET A 1 32.93 3.21 1.11
CA MET A 1 32.68 2.69 -0.24
C MET A 1 31.56 1.65 -0.15
N VAL A 2 30.52 1.73 -0.99
CA VAL A 2 29.41 0.73 -0.99
C VAL A 2 30.00 -0.60 -1.44
N ARG A 3 29.70 -1.68 -0.70
CA ARG A 3 30.30 -3.02 -0.96
C ARG A 3 29.65 -3.80 -2.09
N TYR A 4 28.49 -3.37 -2.63
CA TYR A 4 27.73 -4.17 -3.58
C TYR A 4 27.35 -3.36 -4.81
N GLN A 5 27.38 -4.00 -5.97
CA GLN A 5 26.84 -3.47 -7.24
C GLN A 5 25.55 -4.24 -7.57
N PRO A 6 24.39 -3.69 -7.27
CA PRO A 6 23.13 -4.35 -7.57
C PRO A 6 22.90 -4.40 -9.09
N PRO A 7 21.96 -5.22 -9.57
CA PRO A 7 21.61 -5.31 -10.99
C PRO A 7 21.24 -3.96 -11.58
N GLN A 8 21.54 -3.74 -12.86
CA GLN A 8 21.38 -2.46 -13.55
C GLN A 8 19.90 -1.99 -13.55
N ASP A 9 18.97 -2.91 -13.74
CA ASP A 9 17.53 -2.65 -13.68
C ASP A 9 17.10 -2.10 -12.31
N TRP A 10 17.59 -2.70 -11.22
CA TRP A 10 17.39 -2.16 -9.87
C TRP A 10 18.01 -0.76 -9.70
N GLN A 11 19.25 -0.57 -10.18
CA GLN A 11 19.93 0.73 -10.06
C GLN A 11 19.14 1.83 -10.74
N GLN A 12 18.63 1.60 -11.95
CA GLN A 12 17.83 2.56 -12.70
C GLN A 12 16.58 3.03 -11.94
N TRP A 13 15.85 2.10 -11.31
CA TRP A 13 14.69 2.42 -10.49
C TRP A 13 15.05 3.28 -9.27
N VAL A 14 16.12 2.89 -8.57
CA VAL A 14 16.62 3.63 -7.40
C VAL A 14 17.11 5.02 -7.78
N GLU A 15 17.86 5.14 -8.87
CA GLU A 15 18.38 6.42 -9.37
C GLU A 15 17.26 7.37 -9.80
N TRP A 16 16.25 6.85 -10.49
CA TRP A 16 15.06 7.62 -10.83
C TRP A 16 14.42 8.23 -9.58
N LEU A 17 14.22 7.43 -8.55
CA LEU A 17 13.62 7.91 -7.31
C LEU A 17 14.56 8.89 -6.58
N ALA A 18 15.85 8.58 -6.49
CA ALA A 18 16.86 9.41 -5.86
C ALA A 18 17.04 10.77 -6.56
N ALA A 19 16.71 10.89 -7.86
CA ALA A 19 16.80 12.14 -8.61
C ALA A 19 15.89 13.26 -8.04
N GLY A 20 14.86 12.91 -7.24
CA GLY A 20 14.06 13.87 -6.46
C GLY A 20 14.80 14.49 -5.25
N LEU A 21 16.01 14.01 -4.93
CA LEU A 21 16.81 14.46 -3.81
C LEU A 21 17.93 15.40 -4.25
N HIS A 22 18.47 16.12 -3.28
CA HIS A 22 19.63 16.99 -3.54
C HIS A 22 20.85 16.15 -3.98
N GLY A 23 21.60 16.60 -4.99
CA GLY A 23 22.71 15.85 -5.61
C GLY A 23 23.74 15.30 -4.63
N ARG A 24 24.14 16.11 -3.62
CA ARG A 24 25.12 15.71 -2.58
C ARG A 24 24.64 14.59 -1.64
N SER A 25 23.33 14.28 -1.61
CA SER A 25 22.74 13.31 -0.70
C SER A 25 22.06 12.11 -1.38
N ARG A 26 21.97 12.09 -2.71
CA ARG A 26 21.34 11.00 -3.48
C ARG A 26 21.94 9.64 -3.18
N TRP A 27 23.25 9.57 -3.11
CA TRP A 27 23.99 8.34 -2.86
C TRP A 27 23.65 7.70 -1.51
N ARG A 28 23.33 8.51 -0.46
CA ARG A 28 22.91 7.98 0.85
C ARG A 28 21.59 7.23 0.76
N PHE A 29 20.68 7.67 -0.09
CA PHE A 29 19.43 6.99 -0.34
C PHE A 29 19.65 5.60 -0.94
N SER A 30 20.47 5.49 -1.96
CA SER A 30 20.83 4.21 -2.61
C SER A 30 21.51 3.25 -1.63
N VAL A 31 22.44 3.75 -0.80
CA VAL A 31 23.11 2.98 0.25
C VAL A 31 22.11 2.42 1.26
N ILE A 32 21.15 3.24 1.73
CA ILE A 32 20.14 2.80 2.69
C ILE A 32 19.26 1.70 2.07
N LEU A 33 18.76 1.89 0.86
CA LEU A 33 17.92 0.88 0.19
C LEU A 33 18.66 -0.44 -0.01
N LEU A 34 19.91 -0.39 -0.44
CA LEU A 34 20.75 -1.57 -0.57
C LEU A 34 20.96 -2.27 0.78
N GLY A 35 21.26 -1.49 1.80
CA GLY A 35 21.38 -2.00 3.16
C GLY A 35 20.10 -2.62 3.68
N MET A 36 18.93 -2.09 3.33
CA MET A 36 17.64 -2.69 3.68
C MET A 36 17.47 -4.07 3.00
N VAL A 37 17.85 -4.20 1.75
CA VAL A 37 17.81 -5.49 1.03
C VAL A 37 18.66 -6.52 1.74
N PHE A 38 19.87 -6.17 2.21
CA PHE A 38 20.82 -7.11 2.83
C PHE A 38 20.68 -7.28 4.35
N ALA A 39 19.98 -6.37 5.04
CA ALA A 39 19.85 -6.43 6.50
C ALA A 39 19.19 -7.73 6.98
N ARG A 40 19.74 -8.35 8.03
CA ARG A 40 19.22 -9.54 8.71
C ARG A 40 18.94 -9.23 10.19
N GLY A 41 18.14 -10.04 10.84
CA GLY A 41 17.74 -9.84 12.24
C GLY A 41 16.90 -8.56 12.40
N ARG A 42 17.14 -7.81 13.46
CA ARG A 42 16.38 -6.59 13.76
C ARG A 42 16.67 -5.48 12.74
N ARG A 43 15.64 -4.93 12.11
CA ARG A 43 15.71 -3.95 11.01
C ARG A 43 15.85 -2.52 11.52
N THR A 44 16.95 -2.20 12.23
CA THR A 44 17.26 -0.82 12.63
C THR A 44 18.00 -0.08 11.52
N VAL A 45 18.02 1.25 11.57
CA VAL A 45 18.82 2.07 10.63
C VAL A 45 20.30 1.67 10.66
N THR A 46 20.86 1.48 11.84
CA THR A 46 22.26 1.02 11.98
C THR A 46 22.50 -0.35 11.35
N THR A 47 21.54 -1.27 11.47
CA THR A 47 21.64 -2.58 10.80
C THR A 47 21.63 -2.44 9.28
N TRP A 48 20.81 -1.55 8.73
CA TRP A 48 20.81 -1.23 7.30
C TRP A 48 22.18 -0.72 6.84
N LEU A 49 22.73 0.25 7.56
CA LEU A 49 24.03 0.85 7.23
C LEU A 49 25.16 -0.18 7.29
N ARG A 50 25.21 -0.98 8.36
CA ARG A 50 26.20 -2.07 8.47
C ARG A 50 26.07 -3.09 7.36
N ALA A 51 24.84 -3.47 7.00
CA ALA A 51 24.60 -4.39 5.89
C ALA A 51 25.05 -3.82 4.55
N ALA A 52 25.00 -2.50 4.36
CA ALA A 52 25.56 -1.81 3.19
C ALA A 52 27.09 -1.63 3.25
N GLY A 53 27.76 -2.09 4.33
CA GLY A 53 29.20 -1.97 4.50
C GLY A 53 29.67 -0.65 5.12
N ILE A 54 28.76 0.16 5.68
CA ILE A 54 29.11 1.38 6.39
C ILE A 54 29.51 1.01 7.83
N SER A 55 30.71 1.43 8.23
CA SER A 55 31.28 1.16 9.58
C SER A 55 31.44 2.40 10.44
N THR A 56 31.46 3.59 9.83
CA THR A 56 31.65 4.89 10.47
C THR A 56 30.61 5.89 9.99
N ASP A 57 30.61 7.09 10.54
CA ASP A 57 29.82 8.25 10.06
C ASP A 57 28.30 8.00 9.99
N PHE A 58 27.79 7.18 10.89
CA PHE A 58 26.34 6.87 10.99
C PHE A 58 25.50 8.15 11.15
N ALA A 59 26.02 9.17 11.82
CA ALA A 59 25.34 10.43 12.10
C ALA A 59 24.86 11.12 10.81
N ASP A 60 25.64 11.11 9.77
CA ASP A 60 25.32 11.71 8.46
C ASP A 60 24.05 11.10 7.83
N TYR A 61 23.86 9.80 7.99
CA TYR A 61 22.69 9.10 7.52
C TYR A 61 21.45 9.41 8.38
N TYR A 62 21.61 9.53 9.70
CA TYR A 62 20.51 9.95 10.58
C TYR A 62 20.10 11.40 10.30
N TYR A 63 21.04 12.31 10.04
CA TYR A 63 20.74 13.68 9.61
C TYR A 63 20.04 13.71 8.25
N PHE A 64 20.40 12.82 7.33
CA PHE A 64 19.76 12.70 6.02
C PHE A 64 18.29 12.24 6.11
N LEU A 65 17.93 11.39 7.08
CA LEU A 65 16.57 10.85 7.21
C LEU A 65 15.52 11.93 7.51
N GLN A 66 15.86 12.97 8.29
CA GLN A 66 14.89 14.00 8.63
C GLN A 66 14.42 14.81 7.41
N PRO A 67 15.29 15.40 6.56
CA PRO A 67 14.85 16.04 5.32
C PRO A 67 14.21 15.08 4.32
N LEU A 68 14.63 13.80 4.30
CA LEU A 68 13.99 12.77 3.49
C LEU A 68 12.51 12.61 3.87
N GLY A 69 12.20 12.55 5.18
CA GLY A 69 10.83 12.47 5.67
C GLY A 69 9.96 13.65 5.26
N ARG A 70 10.51 14.86 5.25
CA ARG A 70 9.81 16.06 4.77
C ARG A 70 9.54 16.02 3.25
N LYS A 71 10.35 15.29 2.48
CA LYS A 71 10.21 15.11 1.03
C LYS A 71 9.43 13.85 0.64
N SER A 72 8.93 13.08 1.60
CA SER A 72 8.30 11.77 1.34
C SER A 72 7.18 11.83 0.32
N LYS A 73 6.34 12.88 0.33
CA LYS A 73 5.26 13.06 -0.65
C LYS A 73 5.81 13.23 -2.07
N ALA A 74 6.78 14.11 -2.27
CA ALA A 74 7.36 14.36 -3.59
C ALA A 74 8.06 13.12 -4.16
N LEU A 75 8.73 12.32 -3.30
CA LEU A 75 9.33 11.06 -3.73
C LEU A 75 8.28 10.00 -4.07
N ALA A 76 7.21 9.91 -3.30
CA ALA A 76 6.09 9.02 -3.59
C ALA A 76 5.39 9.38 -4.92
N GLU A 77 5.23 10.67 -5.22
CA GLU A 77 4.72 11.16 -6.51
C GLU A 77 5.63 10.74 -7.67
N ARG A 78 6.95 10.85 -7.50
CA ARG A 78 7.90 10.37 -8.50
C ARG A 78 7.82 8.85 -8.70
N LEU A 79 7.72 8.10 -7.61
CA LEU A 79 7.54 6.65 -7.68
C LEU A 79 6.26 6.30 -8.43
N PHE A 80 5.17 6.97 -8.12
CA PHE A 80 3.90 6.76 -8.80
C PHE A 80 3.97 7.05 -10.31
N LEU A 81 4.62 8.16 -10.71
CA LEU A 81 4.81 8.47 -12.13
C LEU A 81 5.58 7.36 -12.86
N LEU A 82 6.62 6.83 -12.23
CA LEU A 82 7.38 5.71 -12.78
C LEU A 82 6.49 4.48 -12.99
N LEU A 83 5.71 4.11 -11.95
CA LEU A 83 4.78 2.97 -12.02
C LEU A 83 3.68 3.18 -13.06
N LEU A 84 3.17 4.42 -13.15
CA LEU A 84 2.11 4.76 -14.09
C LEU A 84 2.55 4.56 -15.55
N VAL A 85 3.80 4.91 -15.86
CA VAL A 85 4.37 4.75 -17.20
C VAL A 85 4.76 3.30 -17.48
N GLN A 86 5.35 2.61 -16.50
CA GLN A 86 5.96 1.30 -16.73
C GLN A 86 4.98 0.12 -16.54
N LEU A 87 4.00 0.23 -15.65
CA LEU A 87 3.19 -0.91 -15.23
C LEU A 87 1.69 -0.72 -15.48
N VAL A 88 1.18 0.51 -15.58
CA VAL A 88 -0.26 0.76 -15.78
C VAL A 88 -0.61 0.78 -17.26
N THR A 89 -0.94 -0.35 -17.81
CA THR A 89 -1.31 -0.47 -19.25
C THR A 89 -2.77 -0.12 -19.55
N GLY A 90 -3.68 -0.36 -18.59
CA GLY A 90 -5.13 -0.13 -18.77
C GLY A 90 -5.55 1.35 -18.62
N PRO A 91 -6.81 1.68 -18.93
CA PRO A 91 -7.35 3.04 -18.84
C PRO A 91 -7.65 3.46 -17.39
N ARG A 92 -7.64 2.54 -16.44
CA ARG A 92 -8.01 2.76 -15.04
C ARG A 92 -6.84 2.53 -14.10
N VAL A 93 -6.68 3.43 -13.14
CA VAL A 93 -5.78 3.31 -11.99
C VAL A 93 -6.62 2.92 -10.78
N LEU A 94 -6.27 1.83 -10.09
CA LEU A 94 -6.87 1.43 -8.83
C LEU A 94 -5.90 1.74 -7.69
N LEU A 95 -6.34 2.58 -6.75
CA LEU A 95 -5.60 2.93 -5.55
C LEU A 95 -6.30 2.36 -4.33
N ALA A 96 -5.57 1.71 -3.43
CA ALA A 96 -6.09 1.27 -2.14
C ALA A 96 -5.62 2.20 -1.02
N VAL A 97 -6.52 2.49 -0.07
CA VAL A 97 -6.22 3.26 1.15
C VAL A 97 -6.66 2.47 2.35
N ASP A 98 -5.75 2.33 3.31
CA ASP A 98 -6.07 1.76 4.61
C ASP A 98 -5.09 2.28 5.68
N ASP A 99 -5.35 1.98 6.96
CA ASP A 99 -4.46 2.38 8.03
C ASP A 99 -3.93 1.17 8.82
N SER A 100 -2.66 1.24 9.19
CA SER A 100 -1.97 0.17 9.91
C SER A 100 -1.14 0.71 11.06
N PRO A 101 -1.15 0.03 12.22
CA PRO A 101 -0.30 0.38 13.35
C PRO A 101 1.12 -0.16 13.19
N THR A 102 2.08 0.56 13.77
CA THR A 102 3.43 0.04 14.07
C THR A 102 3.74 0.27 15.55
N LYS A 103 4.09 -0.79 16.26
CA LYS A 103 4.49 -0.71 17.69
C LYS A 103 5.74 0.16 17.83
N ARG A 104 5.80 0.93 18.91
CA ARG A 104 6.95 1.75 19.30
C ARG A 104 7.29 1.51 20.77
N TYR A 105 8.54 1.77 21.11
CA TYR A 105 9.06 1.60 22.46
C TYR A 105 9.76 2.89 22.87
N GLY A 106 9.54 3.28 24.12
CA GLY A 106 10.15 4.45 24.71
C GLY A 106 9.32 5.75 24.59
N PRO A 107 9.24 6.55 25.66
CA PRO A 107 8.35 7.70 25.78
C PRO A 107 8.78 8.89 24.91
N GLN A 108 10.03 8.91 24.43
CA GLN A 108 10.60 10.03 23.66
C GLN A 108 10.33 9.93 22.15
N VAL A 109 9.55 8.95 21.68
CA VAL A 109 9.24 8.79 20.26
C VAL A 109 8.14 9.78 19.86
N GLN A 110 8.49 10.80 19.08
CA GLN A 110 7.58 11.85 18.66
C GLN A 110 6.45 11.29 17.80
N GLY A 111 5.21 11.73 18.06
CA GLY A 111 4.01 11.30 17.34
C GLY A 111 3.47 9.93 17.76
N ALA A 112 4.16 9.18 18.61
CA ALA A 112 3.64 7.93 19.16
C ALA A 112 2.57 8.18 20.22
N GLY A 113 1.61 7.26 20.30
CA GLY A 113 0.53 7.33 21.29
C GLY A 113 -0.09 5.95 21.53
N ILE A 114 -1.00 5.88 22.50
CA ILE A 114 -1.77 4.67 22.77
C ILE A 114 -2.99 4.66 21.85
N HIS A 115 -3.13 3.61 21.05
CA HIS A 115 -4.22 3.42 20.10
C HIS A 115 -4.96 2.11 20.38
N HIS A 116 -6.25 2.09 20.12
CA HIS A 116 -7.02 0.86 20.14
C HIS A 116 -6.53 -0.06 19.01
N ASN A 117 -6.27 -1.32 19.34
CA ASN A 117 -5.95 -2.36 18.37
C ASN A 117 -7.27 -3.04 17.93
N PRO A 118 -7.75 -2.80 16.70
CA PRO A 118 -9.05 -3.31 16.29
C PRO A 118 -9.07 -4.84 16.10
N THR A 119 -7.90 -5.45 15.89
CA THR A 119 -7.77 -6.90 15.63
C THR A 119 -6.54 -7.42 16.38
N PRO A 120 -6.61 -7.52 17.72
CA PRO A 120 -5.50 -8.07 18.48
C PRO A 120 -5.32 -9.55 18.15
N GLY A 121 -4.08 -9.95 17.88
CA GLY A 121 -3.71 -11.37 17.82
C GLY A 121 -3.81 -12.01 19.21
N PRO A 122 -3.67 -13.34 19.33
CA PRO A 122 -3.79 -14.07 20.61
C PRO A 122 -2.85 -13.56 21.71
N ALA A 123 -1.69 -13.04 21.34
CA ALA A 123 -0.67 -12.48 22.24
C ALA A 123 -0.69 -10.94 22.32
N ASP A 124 -1.61 -10.27 21.60
CA ASP A 124 -1.66 -8.82 21.54
C ASP A 124 -2.64 -8.24 22.57
N GLN A 125 -2.31 -7.05 23.07
CA GLN A 125 -3.20 -6.30 23.93
C GLN A 125 -4.25 -5.53 23.13
N GLN A 126 -5.40 -5.24 23.75
CA GLN A 126 -6.47 -4.40 23.18
C GLN A 126 -5.98 -2.98 22.82
N PHE A 127 -4.91 -2.51 23.43
CA PHE A 127 -4.29 -1.22 23.16
C PHE A 127 -2.82 -1.42 22.83
N LEU A 128 -2.33 -0.64 21.87
CA LEU A 128 -0.92 -0.60 21.52
C LEU A 128 -0.35 0.82 21.64
N TYR A 129 0.89 0.92 22.09
CA TYR A 129 1.66 2.16 22.01
C TYR A 129 2.44 2.18 20.71
N GLY A 130 2.22 3.20 19.86
CA GLY A 130 2.88 3.25 18.59
C GLY A 130 2.41 4.37 17.66
N HIS A 131 2.68 4.18 16.39
CA HIS A 131 2.25 5.06 15.30
C HIS A 131 1.11 4.41 14.51
N ILE A 132 0.20 5.22 13.99
CA ILE A 132 -0.81 4.81 13.00
C ILE A 132 -0.45 5.46 11.67
N TRP A 133 -0.39 4.66 10.62
CA TRP A 133 -0.05 5.11 9.27
C TRP A 133 -1.24 4.97 8.35
N VAL A 134 -1.68 6.09 7.78
CA VAL A 134 -2.62 6.07 6.65
C VAL A 134 -1.79 5.86 5.39
N THR A 135 -1.97 4.70 4.77
CA THR A 135 -1.13 4.23 3.64
C THR A 135 -1.93 4.21 2.36
N LEU A 136 -1.29 4.65 1.29
CA LEU A 136 -1.76 4.60 -0.09
C LEU A 136 -0.92 3.59 -0.87
N ALA A 137 -1.58 2.67 -1.58
CA ALA A 137 -0.95 1.71 -2.49
C ALA A 137 -1.59 1.78 -3.88
N LEU A 138 -0.78 1.61 -4.93
CA LEU A 138 -1.28 1.27 -6.27
C LEU A 138 -1.56 -0.23 -6.30
N VAL A 139 -2.71 -0.60 -6.84
CA VAL A 139 -3.13 -2.01 -6.94
C VAL A 139 -3.15 -2.40 -8.41
N LEU A 140 -2.40 -3.44 -8.75
CA LEU A 140 -2.29 -3.93 -10.12
C LEU A 140 -2.54 -5.44 -10.17
N ARG A 141 -3.16 -5.91 -11.23
CA ARG A 141 -3.27 -7.35 -11.53
C ARG A 141 -2.08 -7.78 -12.37
N HIS A 142 -1.22 -8.60 -11.76
CA HIS A 142 -0.08 -9.18 -12.44
C HIS A 142 -0.56 -10.38 -13.30
N PRO A 143 -0.04 -10.55 -14.54
CA PRO A 143 -0.50 -11.63 -15.43
C PRO A 143 -0.40 -13.04 -14.84
N LEU A 144 0.64 -13.29 -14.01
CA LEU A 144 0.91 -14.61 -13.43
C LEU A 144 0.64 -14.70 -11.92
N TRP A 145 0.71 -13.56 -11.18
CA TRP A 145 0.76 -13.58 -9.72
C TRP A 145 -0.45 -12.93 -9.07
N GLN A 146 -1.53 -12.78 -9.83
CA GLN A 146 -2.78 -12.18 -9.34
C GLN A 146 -2.61 -10.71 -8.94
N THR A 147 -3.37 -10.25 -7.96
CA THR A 147 -3.34 -8.86 -7.52
C THR A 147 -2.13 -8.60 -6.62
N ILE A 148 -1.39 -7.53 -6.92
CA ILE A 148 -0.22 -7.05 -6.18
C ILE A 148 -0.47 -5.62 -5.75
N GLY A 149 -0.19 -5.33 -4.48
CA GLY A 149 -0.10 -3.99 -3.95
C GLY A 149 1.30 -3.41 -4.13
N LEU A 150 1.37 -2.14 -4.45
CA LEU A 150 2.60 -1.37 -4.58
C LEU A 150 2.48 -0.14 -3.68
N PRO A 151 2.92 -0.23 -2.41
CA PRO A 151 2.75 0.84 -1.45
C PRO A 151 3.57 2.08 -1.83
N LEU A 152 2.91 3.23 -1.84
CA LEU A 152 3.46 4.49 -2.34
C LEU A 152 3.81 5.48 -1.24
N LEU A 153 2.87 5.71 -0.32
CA LEU A 153 2.95 6.77 0.66
C LEU A 153 2.29 6.38 1.97
N GLY A 154 2.99 6.55 3.08
CA GLY A 154 2.45 6.48 4.42
C GLY A 154 2.47 7.84 5.10
N LEU A 155 1.30 8.31 5.54
CA LEU A 155 1.13 9.53 6.32
C LEU A 155 0.87 9.20 7.78
N LEU A 156 1.65 9.80 8.68
CA LEU A 156 1.54 9.56 10.10
C LEU A 156 0.32 10.28 10.69
N TYR A 157 -0.58 9.52 11.30
CA TYR A 157 -1.66 10.05 12.11
C TYR A 157 -1.19 10.27 13.56
N VAL A 158 -1.34 11.49 14.06
CA VAL A 158 -1.07 11.84 15.46
C VAL A 158 -2.37 12.35 16.09
N ARG A 159 -2.72 11.81 17.27
CA ARG A 159 -3.93 12.25 17.98
C ARG A 159 -3.81 13.72 18.41
N ALA A 160 -4.92 14.45 18.41
CA ALA A 160 -4.95 15.86 18.81
C ALA A 160 -4.25 16.13 20.16
N LYS A 161 -4.51 15.28 21.16
CA LYS A 161 -3.90 15.39 22.49
C LYS A 161 -2.38 15.14 22.54
N ASP A 162 -1.81 14.51 21.52
CA ASP A 162 -0.38 14.21 21.46
C ASP A 162 0.41 15.24 20.63
N ILE A 163 -0.28 16.16 19.93
CA ILE A 163 0.36 17.22 19.14
C ILE A 163 1.26 18.10 20.02
N ALA A 164 0.78 18.47 21.20
CA ALA A 164 1.52 19.31 22.15
C ALA A 164 2.87 18.69 22.60
N LYS A 165 3.04 17.38 22.44
CA LYS A 165 4.30 16.67 22.76
C LYS A 165 5.34 16.76 21.65
N ILE A 166 4.94 17.27 20.46
CA ILE A 166 5.83 17.43 19.32
C ILE A 166 6.45 18.82 19.39
N PRO A 167 7.78 18.95 19.34
CA PRO A 167 8.43 20.27 19.36
C PRO A 167 7.90 21.18 18.24
N ALA A 168 7.60 22.44 18.57
CA ALA A 168 7.01 23.43 17.64
C ALA A 168 7.82 23.58 16.32
N LYS A 169 9.18 23.44 16.39
CA LYS A 169 10.06 23.47 15.21
C LYS A 169 9.79 22.39 14.17
N GLN A 170 9.01 21.34 14.52
CA GLN A 170 8.61 20.31 13.56
C GLN A 170 7.43 20.74 12.69
N ALA A 171 6.71 21.82 13.06
CA ALA A 171 5.56 22.36 12.33
C ALA A 171 4.51 21.27 11.99
N TRP A 172 4.14 20.47 13.00
CA TRP A 172 3.19 19.37 12.83
C TRP A 172 1.77 19.83 13.10
N GLU A 173 0.87 19.63 12.13
CA GLU A 173 -0.53 19.98 12.23
C GLU A 173 -1.40 18.75 12.48
N PHE A 174 -2.46 18.93 13.28
CA PHE A 174 -3.48 17.90 13.44
C PHE A 174 -4.28 17.70 12.16
N ARG A 175 -4.45 16.44 11.79
CA ARG A 175 -5.40 16.01 10.74
C ARG A 175 -6.00 14.67 11.11
N THR A 176 -7.28 14.49 10.80
CA THR A 176 -7.96 13.20 10.96
C THR A 176 -7.43 12.19 9.93
N LYS A 177 -7.63 10.90 10.18
CA LYS A 177 -7.25 9.84 9.21
C LYS A 177 -7.92 10.06 7.84
N LEU A 178 -9.17 10.52 7.82
CA LEU A 178 -9.92 10.79 6.58
C LEU A 178 -9.32 11.95 5.79
N GLU A 179 -8.91 13.02 6.46
CA GLU A 179 -8.24 14.16 5.83
C GLU A 179 -6.84 13.77 5.32
N LEU A 180 -6.09 12.95 6.07
CA LEU A 180 -4.81 12.41 5.62
C LEU A 180 -4.98 11.54 4.37
N ALA A 181 -6.01 10.70 4.32
CA ALA A 181 -6.30 9.87 3.15
C ALA A 181 -6.64 10.72 1.91
N VAL A 182 -7.48 11.75 2.05
CA VAL A 182 -7.77 12.70 0.96
C VAL A 182 -6.51 13.44 0.53
N GLN A 183 -5.68 13.87 1.49
CA GLN A 183 -4.41 14.54 1.20
C GLN A 183 -3.45 13.62 0.45
N ALA A 184 -3.37 12.34 0.86
CA ALA A 184 -2.55 11.34 0.16
C ALA A 184 -3.00 11.17 -1.29
N LEU A 185 -4.31 11.04 -1.53
CA LEU A 185 -4.88 10.75 -2.83
C LEU A 185 -4.84 11.91 -3.82
N ARG A 186 -4.93 13.16 -3.33
CA ARG A 186 -5.13 14.33 -4.21
C ARG A 186 -4.14 14.39 -5.36
N LYS A 187 -2.85 14.40 -5.05
CA LYS A 187 -1.81 14.56 -6.10
C LYS A 187 -1.71 13.36 -7.02
N PHE A 188 -1.89 12.15 -6.49
CA PHE A 188 -1.89 10.94 -7.30
C PHE A 188 -3.07 10.89 -8.27
N ALA A 189 -4.25 11.31 -7.82
CA ALA A 189 -5.42 11.43 -8.71
C ALA A 189 -5.19 12.47 -9.80
N GLU A 190 -4.67 13.66 -9.47
CA GLU A 190 -4.31 14.69 -10.45
C GLU A 190 -3.34 14.16 -11.51
N LEU A 191 -2.28 13.46 -11.09
CA LEU A 191 -1.27 12.90 -12.00
C LEU A 191 -1.86 11.81 -12.91
N ALA A 192 -2.69 10.92 -12.37
CA ALA A 192 -3.34 9.87 -13.15
C ALA A 192 -4.35 10.45 -14.16
N ILE A 193 -5.16 11.42 -13.75
CA ILE A 193 -6.13 12.10 -14.61
C ILE A 193 -5.39 12.87 -15.72
N ALA A 194 -4.30 13.57 -15.40
CA ALA A 194 -3.46 14.26 -16.39
C ALA A 194 -2.83 13.29 -17.42
N ALA A 195 -2.61 12.03 -17.02
CA ALA A 195 -2.18 10.95 -17.92
C ALA A 195 -3.34 10.26 -18.66
N GLY A 196 -4.55 10.84 -18.66
CA GLY A 196 -5.73 10.31 -19.35
C GLY A 196 -6.34 9.07 -18.69
N LYS A 197 -6.02 8.78 -17.43
CA LYS A 197 -6.55 7.61 -16.72
C LYS A 197 -7.75 7.97 -15.87
N THR A 198 -8.70 7.04 -15.73
CA THR A 198 -9.75 7.10 -14.70
C THR A 198 -9.19 6.60 -13.37
N VAL A 199 -9.59 7.24 -12.27
CA VAL A 199 -9.07 6.90 -10.94
C VAL A 199 -10.17 6.27 -10.09
N TRP A 200 -9.91 5.06 -9.65
CA TRP A 200 -10.72 4.34 -8.67
C TRP A 200 -9.95 4.21 -7.36
N VAL A 201 -10.67 4.42 -6.27
CA VAL A 201 -10.12 4.26 -4.93
C VAL A 201 -10.95 3.22 -4.19
N VAL A 202 -10.28 2.23 -3.63
CA VAL A 202 -10.88 1.24 -2.75
C VAL A 202 -10.42 1.46 -1.32
N ALA A 203 -11.38 1.49 -0.38
CA ALA A 203 -11.11 1.73 1.03
C ALA A 203 -12.08 0.95 1.92
N ASP A 204 -11.69 0.68 3.17
CA ASP A 204 -12.58 0.03 4.14
C ASP A 204 -13.80 0.91 4.49
N GLY A 205 -14.84 0.29 5.05
CA GLY A 205 -16.08 0.96 5.48
C GLY A 205 -15.88 2.08 6.49
N ALA A 206 -14.76 2.09 7.23
CA ALA A 206 -14.38 3.18 8.12
C ALA A 206 -14.19 4.52 7.37
N TYR A 207 -13.79 4.45 6.09
CA TYR A 207 -13.60 5.59 5.19
C TYR A 207 -14.91 6.01 4.48
N ALA A 208 -15.99 5.24 4.55
CA ALA A 208 -17.28 5.55 3.90
C ALA A 208 -18.01 6.72 4.53
N LYS A 209 -17.32 7.83 4.78
CA LYS A 209 -17.81 9.03 5.46
C LYS A 209 -17.63 10.28 4.60
N ARG A 210 -18.47 11.30 4.86
CA ARG A 210 -18.50 12.56 4.09
C ARG A 210 -17.14 13.26 3.93
N PRO A 211 -16.26 13.38 4.96
CA PRO A 211 -14.95 14.02 4.82
C PRO A 211 -14.01 13.33 3.81
N PHE A 212 -14.24 12.06 3.52
CA PHE A 212 -13.48 11.31 2.52
C PHE A 212 -14.19 11.29 1.16
N LEU A 213 -15.46 10.87 1.13
CA LEU A 213 -16.19 10.63 -0.11
C LEU A 213 -16.45 11.90 -0.93
N LEU A 214 -16.85 13.00 -0.27
CA LEU A 214 -17.24 14.21 -0.97
C LEU A 214 -16.09 14.93 -1.66
N PRO A 215 -14.89 15.10 -1.03
CA PRO A 215 -13.73 15.66 -1.71
C PRO A 215 -13.30 14.82 -2.92
N LEU A 216 -13.22 13.49 -2.79
CA LEU A 216 -12.81 12.60 -3.87
C LEU A 216 -13.77 12.66 -5.06
N ARG A 217 -15.08 12.63 -4.79
CA ARG A 217 -16.08 12.80 -5.84
C ARG A 217 -15.97 14.13 -6.58
N ARG A 218 -15.63 15.23 -5.88
CA ARG A 218 -15.40 16.55 -6.51
C ARG A 218 -14.15 16.58 -7.40
N MET A 219 -13.21 15.70 -7.13
CA MET A 219 -11.99 15.52 -7.93
C MET A 219 -12.19 14.56 -9.12
N GLY A 220 -13.40 14.04 -9.34
CA GLY A 220 -13.67 13.05 -10.39
C GLY A 220 -13.16 11.62 -10.05
N VAL A 221 -12.89 11.35 -8.78
CA VAL A 221 -12.41 10.04 -8.32
C VAL A 221 -13.60 9.17 -7.94
N THR A 222 -13.64 7.97 -8.49
CA THR A 222 -14.61 6.93 -8.14
C THR A 222 -14.15 6.20 -6.88
N VAL A 223 -15.06 6.03 -5.91
CA VAL A 223 -14.77 5.32 -4.65
C VAL A 223 -15.62 4.06 -4.55
N VAL A 224 -14.96 2.94 -4.27
CA VAL A 224 -15.58 1.66 -3.92
C VAL A 224 -15.28 1.37 -2.45
N SER A 225 -16.32 1.05 -1.67
CA SER A 225 -16.16 0.73 -0.24
C SER A 225 -17.34 -0.09 0.29
N ARG A 226 -17.26 -0.46 1.57
CA ARG A 226 -18.34 -1.18 2.27
C ARG A 226 -19.32 -0.22 2.92
N LEU A 227 -20.59 -0.62 2.94
CA LEU A 227 -21.62 0.02 3.75
C LEU A 227 -21.87 -0.78 5.03
N ARG A 228 -22.18 -0.07 6.09
CA ARG A 228 -22.75 -0.69 7.27
C ARG A 228 -24.20 -1.07 7.00
N LYS A 229 -24.70 -2.13 7.65
CA LYS A 229 -26.09 -2.60 7.50
C LYS A 229 -27.15 -1.54 7.81
N ASP A 230 -26.77 -0.53 8.61
CA ASP A 230 -27.61 0.59 9.06
C ASP A 230 -27.37 1.89 8.26
N ALA A 231 -26.60 1.85 7.17
CA ALA A 231 -26.27 3.01 6.36
C ALA A 231 -27.54 3.79 5.93
N ALA A 232 -27.48 5.12 6.04
CA ALA A 232 -28.60 6.01 5.76
C ALA A 232 -28.80 6.23 4.24
N LEU A 233 -29.21 5.18 3.54
CA LEU A 233 -29.53 5.23 2.12
C LEU A 233 -30.96 5.75 1.91
N ARG A 234 -31.17 6.44 0.78
CA ARG A 234 -32.49 6.91 0.34
C ARG A 234 -32.75 6.50 -1.11
N THR A 235 -34.04 6.47 -1.49
CA THR A 235 -34.46 6.28 -2.88
C THR A 235 -33.88 7.35 -3.79
N LEU A 236 -34.00 7.17 -5.09
CA LEU A 236 -33.73 8.24 -6.04
C LEU A 236 -34.78 9.37 -5.87
N PRO A 237 -34.41 10.63 -6.12
CA PRO A 237 -35.37 11.72 -6.12
C PRO A 237 -36.33 11.53 -7.28
N THR A 238 -37.62 11.64 -7.01
CA THR A 238 -38.64 11.65 -8.04
C THR A 238 -38.69 13.05 -8.67
N PRO A 239 -38.62 13.18 -10.01
CA PRO A 239 -38.81 14.46 -10.66
C PRO A 239 -40.16 15.07 -10.26
N SER A 240 -40.18 16.35 -9.93
CA SER A 240 -41.43 17.06 -9.67
C SER A 240 -42.17 17.29 -11.00
N LYS A 241 -43.45 16.95 -11.05
CA LYS A 241 -44.29 17.23 -12.22
C LYS A 241 -44.62 18.72 -12.38
N THR A 242 -44.44 19.47 -11.28
CA THR A 242 -44.69 20.92 -11.24
C THR A 242 -43.40 21.67 -10.96
N ARG A 243 -43.24 22.86 -11.61
CA ARG A 243 -42.08 23.74 -11.36
C ARG A 243 -42.13 24.27 -9.92
N GLN A 244 -41.31 23.65 -9.05
CA GLN A 244 -41.19 24.12 -7.66
C GLN A 244 -40.09 25.19 -7.57
N ARG A 245 -40.34 26.23 -6.72
CA ARG A 245 -39.31 27.20 -6.35
C ARG A 245 -38.23 26.53 -5.53
N GLY A 246 -36.99 26.87 -5.81
CA GLY A 246 -35.83 26.40 -5.07
C GLY A 246 -35.01 25.31 -5.77
N ARG A 247 -33.96 24.83 -5.10
CA ARG A 247 -33.05 23.81 -5.65
C ARG A 247 -33.75 22.44 -5.73
N PRO A 248 -33.66 21.71 -6.84
CA PRO A 248 -34.21 20.36 -6.98
C PRO A 248 -33.74 19.44 -5.86
N ARG A 249 -34.60 18.55 -5.39
CA ARG A 249 -34.27 17.57 -4.35
C ARG A 249 -33.16 16.65 -4.86
N LYS A 250 -32.07 16.58 -4.09
CA LYS A 250 -30.92 15.72 -4.41
C LYS A 250 -31.08 14.28 -3.89
N TYR A 251 -31.89 14.08 -2.87
CA TYR A 251 -32.12 12.79 -2.22
C TYR A 251 -33.61 12.45 -2.23
N GLY A 252 -33.91 11.17 -2.43
CA GLY A 252 -35.27 10.69 -2.38
C GLY A 252 -35.89 10.76 -0.98
N ALA A 253 -37.22 10.71 -0.93
CA ALA A 253 -37.96 10.85 0.31
C ALA A 253 -37.86 9.60 1.23
N LYS A 254 -37.90 8.39 0.63
CA LYS A 254 -37.97 7.14 1.39
C LYS A 254 -36.56 6.64 1.77
N ARG A 255 -36.43 6.13 3.00
CA ARG A 255 -35.22 5.45 3.47
C ARG A 255 -35.18 4.02 2.93
N ILE A 256 -33.99 3.55 2.56
CA ILE A 256 -33.74 2.16 2.15
C ILE A 256 -33.03 1.46 3.32
N HIS A 257 -33.63 0.36 3.78
CA HIS A 257 -33.07 -0.49 4.83
C HIS A 257 -32.36 -1.67 4.20
N LEU A 258 -31.02 -1.70 4.24
CA LEU A 258 -30.20 -2.74 3.61
C LEU A 258 -30.53 -4.17 4.12
N ALA A 259 -30.68 -4.33 5.43
CA ALA A 259 -31.01 -5.61 6.01
C ALA A 259 -32.37 -6.18 5.52
N ARG A 260 -33.41 -5.32 5.43
CA ARG A 260 -34.72 -5.74 4.87
C ARG A 260 -34.58 -6.09 3.38
N ARG A 261 -33.80 -5.32 2.63
CA ARG A 261 -33.61 -5.57 1.20
C ARG A 261 -32.83 -6.85 0.95
N ALA A 262 -31.85 -7.16 1.79
CA ALA A 262 -31.10 -8.40 1.75
C ALA A 262 -31.99 -9.62 2.10
N ALA A 263 -32.82 -9.52 3.11
CA ALA A 263 -33.73 -10.60 3.52
C ALA A 263 -34.88 -10.89 2.53
N HIS A 264 -35.21 -9.94 1.64
CA HIS A 264 -36.28 -10.14 0.67
C HIS A 264 -35.89 -11.24 -0.35
N PRO A 265 -36.76 -12.22 -0.65
CA PRO A 265 -36.40 -13.36 -1.50
C PRO A 265 -36.18 -13.01 -2.97
N LEU A 266 -36.87 -12.00 -3.50
CA LEU A 266 -36.80 -11.64 -4.93
C LEU A 266 -35.64 -10.71 -5.25
N GLY A 267 -35.21 -10.74 -6.53
CA GLY A 267 -34.22 -9.83 -7.10
C GLY A 267 -32.77 -10.24 -6.87
N TRP A 268 -32.51 -11.50 -6.53
CA TRP A 268 -31.19 -12.08 -6.53
C TRP A 268 -30.77 -12.48 -7.94
N LEU A 269 -29.51 -12.21 -8.29
CA LEU A 269 -28.89 -12.49 -9.58
C LEU A 269 -27.60 -13.27 -9.34
N GLN A 270 -27.22 -14.12 -10.28
CA GLN A 270 -25.90 -14.73 -10.30
C GLN A 270 -24.92 -13.80 -10.99
N LEU A 271 -23.73 -13.66 -10.44
CA LEU A 271 -22.66 -12.82 -10.94
C LEU A 271 -21.36 -13.62 -10.99
N GLU A 272 -20.83 -13.78 -12.19
CA GLU A 272 -19.48 -14.30 -12.37
C GLU A 272 -18.47 -13.16 -12.23
N CYS A 273 -17.48 -13.35 -11.38
CA CYS A 273 -16.43 -12.35 -11.11
C CYS A 273 -15.14 -13.02 -10.63
N CYS A 274 -14.03 -12.32 -10.78
CA CYS A 274 -12.73 -12.75 -10.31
C CYS A 274 -12.45 -12.19 -8.91
N VAL A 275 -12.44 -13.06 -7.90
CA VAL A 275 -12.21 -12.69 -6.49
C VAL A 275 -10.99 -13.44 -5.98
N TYR A 276 -9.99 -12.71 -5.51
CA TYR A 276 -8.69 -13.26 -5.06
C TYR A 276 -7.97 -14.12 -6.11
N GLY A 277 -8.18 -13.80 -7.40
CA GLY A 277 -7.57 -14.52 -8.53
C GLY A 277 -8.32 -15.77 -8.97
N GLU A 278 -9.45 -16.10 -8.37
CA GLU A 278 -10.30 -17.22 -8.71
C GLU A 278 -11.60 -16.74 -9.36
N GLN A 279 -12.05 -17.44 -10.40
CA GLN A 279 -13.36 -17.21 -11.00
C GLN A 279 -14.42 -17.84 -10.09
N VAL A 280 -15.32 -17.00 -9.58
CA VAL A 280 -16.37 -17.43 -8.65
C VAL A 280 -17.73 -16.90 -9.08
N THR A 281 -18.78 -17.66 -8.78
CA THR A 281 -20.16 -17.22 -8.96
C THR A 281 -20.71 -16.71 -7.63
N LYS A 282 -21.06 -15.42 -7.57
CA LYS A 282 -21.65 -14.78 -6.39
C LYS A 282 -23.14 -14.51 -6.59
N THR A 283 -23.94 -14.76 -5.56
CA THR A 283 -25.35 -14.37 -5.55
C THR A 283 -25.49 -12.95 -5.03
N ILE A 284 -26.02 -12.05 -5.88
CA ILE A 284 -26.02 -10.59 -5.60
C ILE A 284 -27.41 -9.97 -5.76
N LYS A 285 -27.59 -8.79 -5.15
CA LYS A 285 -28.59 -7.78 -5.56
C LYS A 285 -27.89 -6.47 -5.86
N THR A 286 -28.37 -5.77 -6.90
CA THR A 286 -27.86 -4.44 -7.23
C THR A 286 -28.98 -3.45 -7.44
N PHE A 287 -28.74 -2.19 -7.06
CA PHE A 287 -29.67 -1.09 -7.25
C PHE A 287 -28.99 0.27 -7.08
N LEU A 288 -29.64 1.31 -7.57
CA LEU A 288 -29.22 2.70 -7.34
C LEU A 288 -29.90 3.25 -6.07
N ALA A 289 -29.12 4.01 -5.30
CA ALA A 289 -29.61 4.72 -4.13
C ALA A 289 -28.92 6.09 -4.03
N THR A 290 -29.50 7.00 -3.28
CA THR A 290 -28.79 8.22 -2.90
C THR A 290 -28.19 8.07 -1.51
N TYR A 291 -26.93 8.51 -1.37
CA TYR A 291 -26.16 8.40 -0.14
C TYR A 291 -25.63 9.78 0.29
N PRO A 292 -26.16 10.39 1.36
CA PRO A 292 -25.78 11.74 1.78
C PRO A 292 -24.27 11.93 2.01
N PRO A 293 -23.52 10.99 2.62
CA PRO A 293 -22.08 11.13 2.75
C PRO A 293 -21.33 11.21 1.42
N ALA A 294 -21.79 10.47 0.38
CA ALA A 294 -21.22 10.53 -0.97
C ALA A 294 -21.71 11.73 -1.79
N GLY A 295 -22.72 12.44 -1.27
CA GLY A 295 -23.26 13.65 -1.90
C GLY A 295 -24.06 13.40 -3.18
N GLY A 296 -24.65 12.21 -3.40
CA GLY A 296 -25.47 11.92 -4.57
C GLY A 296 -25.82 10.46 -4.75
N VAL A 297 -26.09 10.08 -6.00
CA VAL A 297 -26.42 8.70 -6.40
C VAL A 297 -25.19 7.83 -6.30
N ILE A 298 -25.37 6.61 -5.83
CA ILE A 298 -24.40 5.54 -5.76
C ILE A 298 -25.02 4.25 -6.32
N ARG A 299 -24.18 3.34 -6.80
CA ARG A 299 -24.56 1.94 -7.03
C ARG A 299 -24.29 1.13 -5.78
N VAL A 300 -25.26 0.34 -5.38
CA VAL A 300 -25.15 -0.57 -4.25
C VAL A 300 -25.17 -2.01 -4.74
N VAL A 301 -24.29 -2.85 -4.18
CA VAL A 301 -24.27 -4.29 -4.40
C VAL A 301 -24.35 -4.99 -3.05
N ILE A 302 -25.34 -5.86 -2.89
CA ILE A 302 -25.47 -6.77 -1.76
C ILE A 302 -25.00 -8.14 -2.23
N VAL A 303 -24.04 -8.71 -1.55
CA VAL A 303 -23.54 -10.07 -1.82
C VAL A 303 -24.04 -10.99 -0.71
N LYS A 304 -24.63 -12.12 -1.10
CA LYS A 304 -25.00 -13.18 -0.18
C LYS A 304 -23.79 -14.08 0.07
N GLU A 305 -23.36 -14.16 1.30
CA GLU A 305 -22.29 -15.07 1.75
C GLU A 305 -22.87 -16.20 2.60
N GLU A 306 -22.08 -17.18 2.89
CA GLU A 306 -22.48 -18.36 3.70
C GLU A 306 -23.07 -17.93 5.06
N HIS A 307 -22.43 -16.96 5.72
CA HIS A 307 -22.83 -16.48 7.04
C HIS A 307 -23.39 -15.05 7.04
N GLY A 308 -24.19 -14.71 6.02
CA GLY A 308 -24.90 -13.42 6.00
C GLY A 308 -24.72 -12.62 4.72
N TYR A 309 -24.62 -11.28 4.85
CA TYR A 309 -24.62 -10.38 3.71
C TYR A 309 -23.50 -9.37 3.82
N GLN A 310 -22.84 -9.11 2.70
CA GLN A 310 -21.91 -8.00 2.54
C GLN A 310 -22.55 -6.90 1.70
N TYR A 311 -22.26 -5.65 2.04
CA TYR A 311 -22.85 -4.48 1.39
C TYR A 311 -21.74 -3.60 0.81
N PHE A 312 -21.68 -3.51 -0.50
CA PHE A 312 -20.71 -2.69 -1.21
C PHE A 312 -21.40 -1.52 -1.91
N PHE A 313 -20.65 -0.46 -2.15
CA PHE A 313 -21.10 0.62 -3.00
C PHE A 313 -19.99 1.19 -3.87
N CYS A 314 -20.41 1.81 -4.96
CA CYS A 314 -19.57 2.62 -5.83
C CYS A 314 -20.17 4.01 -5.99
N THR A 315 -19.33 5.05 -5.94
CA THR A 315 -19.78 6.44 -6.17
C THR A 315 -20.10 6.73 -7.63
N ASP A 316 -19.67 5.87 -8.56
CA ASP A 316 -20.09 5.84 -9.95
C ASP A 316 -21.36 4.97 -10.07
N PRO A 317 -22.52 5.54 -10.45
CA PRO A 317 -23.75 4.79 -10.62
C PRO A 317 -23.74 3.83 -11.81
N ASP A 318 -22.85 4.03 -12.79
CA ASP A 318 -22.77 3.24 -14.00
C ASP A 318 -21.79 2.06 -13.88
N ALA A 319 -21.01 2.00 -12.79
CA ALA A 319 -20.14 0.89 -12.50
C ALA A 319 -20.89 -0.45 -12.43
N THR A 320 -20.37 -1.49 -13.08
CA THR A 320 -20.99 -2.81 -13.05
C THR A 320 -20.82 -3.47 -11.68
N PRO A 321 -21.75 -4.36 -11.26
CA PRO A 321 -21.58 -5.12 -10.01
C PRO A 321 -20.27 -5.91 -9.97
N CYS A 322 -19.85 -6.49 -11.07
CA CYS A 322 -18.59 -7.23 -11.20
C CYS A 322 -17.40 -6.32 -10.87
N GLN A 323 -17.30 -5.15 -11.51
CA GLN A 323 -16.24 -4.19 -11.24
C GLN A 323 -16.17 -3.77 -9.76
N ILE A 324 -17.33 -3.63 -9.09
CA ILE A 324 -17.40 -3.23 -7.68
C ILE A 324 -16.88 -4.34 -6.77
N VAL A 325 -17.35 -5.58 -6.99
CA VAL A 325 -16.95 -6.74 -6.17
C VAL A 325 -15.47 -7.04 -6.36
N GLU A 326 -14.99 -7.07 -7.60
CA GLU A 326 -13.59 -7.31 -7.92
C GLU A 326 -12.66 -6.22 -7.36
N ALA A 327 -12.99 -4.94 -7.56
CA ALA A 327 -12.18 -3.84 -7.02
C ALA A 327 -12.10 -3.91 -5.49
N PHE A 328 -13.20 -4.30 -4.81
CA PHE A 328 -13.15 -4.46 -3.36
C PHE A 328 -12.34 -5.69 -2.93
N ALA A 329 -12.39 -6.79 -3.68
CA ALA A 329 -11.54 -7.96 -3.43
C ALA A 329 -10.05 -7.62 -3.61
N ASP A 330 -9.72 -6.87 -4.66
CA ASP A 330 -8.35 -6.42 -4.94
C ASP A 330 -7.76 -5.55 -3.80
N ARG A 331 -8.60 -4.95 -2.93
CA ARG A 331 -8.15 -4.24 -1.71
C ARG A 331 -7.30 -5.11 -0.78
N ALA A 332 -7.51 -6.42 -0.77
CA ALA A 332 -6.74 -7.33 0.07
C ALA A 332 -5.22 -7.23 -0.18
N ALA A 333 -4.80 -6.74 -1.34
CA ALA A 333 -3.39 -6.51 -1.65
C ALA A 333 -2.72 -5.54 -0.67
N ILE A 334 -3.42 -4.49 -0.19
CA ILE A 334 -2.83 -3.55 0.79
C ILE A 334 -2.65 -4.20 2.18
N GLU A 335 -3.48 -5.19 2.53
CA GLU A 335 -3.32 -5.96 3.77
C GLU A 335 -2.08 -6.85 3.71
N GLN A 336 -1.83 -7.46 2.53
CA GLN A 336 -0.59 -8.20 2.27
C GLN A 336 0.63 -7.26 2.30
N ASP A 337 0.52 -6.05 1.75
CA ASP A 337 1.57 -5.03 1.85
C ASP A 337 1.91 -4.71 3.30
N PHE A 338 0.90 -4.56 4.16
CA PHE A 338 1.15 -4.30 5.59
C PHE A 338 1.86 -5.46 6.29
N HIS A 339 1.52 -6.69 5.93
CA HIS A 339 2.23 -7.87 6.42
C HIS A 339 3.70 -7.82 5.99
N ASP A 340 3.96 -7.68 4.71
CA ASP A 340 5.32 -7.74 4.15
C ASP A 340 6.20 -6.56 4.62
N VAL A 341 5.63 -5.35 4.70
CA VAL A 341 6.33 -4.16 5.24
C VAL A 341 6.74 -4.37 6.70
N LYS A 342 5.95 -5.08 7.51
CA LYS A 342 6.28 -5.36 8.92
C LYS A 342 7.22 -6.54 9.06
N GLU A 343 6.94 -7.65 8.41
CA GLU A 343 7.66 -8.91 8.62
C GLU A 343 8.94 -8.99 7.77
N VAL A 344 8.89 -8.60 6.50
CA VAL A 344 10.06 -8.67 5.62
C VAL A 344 10.98 -7.47 5.81
N TRP A 345 10.42 -6.25 5.94
CA TRP A 345 11.21 -5.02 6.04
C TRP A 345 11.34 -4.47 7.48
N GLY A 346 10.54 -4.98 8.42
CA GLY A 346 10.61 -4.65 9.83
C GLY A 346 10.14 -3.23 10.16
N ALA A 347 9.08 -2.76 9.48
CA ALA A 347 8.50 -1.46 9.80
C ALA A 347 8.06 -1.42 11.28
N GLY A 348 8.50 -0.39 12.00
CA GLY A 348 8.32 -0.27 13.43
C GLY A 348 9.54 -0.65 14.27
N GLN A 349 10.52 -1.37 13.70
CA GLN A 349 11.74 -1.77 14.41
C GLN A 349 12.83 -0.69 14.44
N GLN A 350 12.70 0.36 13.62
CA GLN A 350 13.68 1.44 13.52
C GLN A 350 13.65 2.30 14.79
N GLN A 351 14.80 2.40 15.46
CA GLN A 351 14.97 3.12 16.72
C GLN A 351 15.28 4.61 16.46
N VAL A 352 14.27 5.36 16.02
CA VAL A 352 14.39 6.80 15.75
C VAL A 352 13.34 7.57 16.56
N ARG A 353 13.69 8.79 17.03
CA ARG A 353 12.84 9.60 17.90
C ARG A 353 12.12 10.72 17.15
N ASN A 354 12.83 11.40 16.26
CA ASN A 354 12.30 12.55 15.53
C ASN A 354 11.13 12.13 14.62
N ILE A 355 10.08 12.95 14.55
CA ILE A 355 8.86 12.63 13.80
C ILE A 355 9.13 12.49 12.28
N TRP A 356 9.90 13.40 11.69
CA TRP A 356 10.22 13.33 10.26
C TRP A 356 11.13 12.17 9.92
N THR A 357 12.03 11.81 10.86
CA THR A 357 12.84 10.59 10.72
C THR A 357 11.97 9.34 10.78
N ASN A 358 10.93 9.32 11.64
CA ASN A 358 9.93 8.24 11.63
C ASN A 358 9.17 8.16 10.32
N VAL A 359 8.75 9.31 9.76
CA VAL A 359 8.11 9.37 8.44
C VAL A 359 9.05 8.83 7.35
N ALA A 360 10.34 9.20 7.38
CA ALA A 360 11.33 8.70 6.42
C ALA A 360 11.47 7.17 6.48
N VAL A 361 11.72 6.61 7.67
CA VAL A 361 11.99 5.17 7.79
C VAL A 361 10.75 4.33 7.47
N PHE A 362 9.54 4.80 7.75
CA PHE A 362 8.34 4.10 7.36
C PHE A 362 8.17 4.11 5.83
N ASN A 363 8.30 5.28 5.19
CA ASN A 363 8.19 5.38 3.74
C ASN A 363 9.33 4.64 3.00
N LEU A 364 10.53 4.57 3.56
CA LEU A 364 11.60 3.72 3.02
C LEU A 364 11.21 2.24 2.98
N ASN A 365 10.52 1.73 4.02
CA ASN A 365 10.02 0.35 4.01
C ASN A 365 8.95 0.14 2.92
N LEU A 366 8.07 1.13 2.67
CA LEU A 366 7.11 1.09 1.57
C LEU A 366 7.81 1.08 0.20
N TRP A 367 8.74 2.01 0.00
CA TRP A 367 9.41 2.16 -1.29
C TRP A 367 10.31 1.00 -1.64
N VAL A 368 11.06 0.43 -0.68
CA VAL A 368 11.90 -0.73 -0.95
C VAL A 368 11.03 -1.94 -1.32
N GLN A 369 9.87 -2.12 -0.71
CA GLN A 369 8.91 -3.15 -1.10
C GLN A 369 8.47 -2.95 -2.55
N THR A 370 7.96 -1.76 -2.89
CA THR A 370 7.53 -1.44 -4.25
C THR A 370 8.65 -1.61 -5.27
N LEU A 371 9.87 -1.15 -4.96
CA LEU A 371 11.02 -1.29 -5.87
C LEU A 371 11.41 -2.76 -6.11
N VAL A 372 11.31 -3.62 -5.09
CA VAL A 372 11.56 -5.06 -5.24
C VAL A 372 10.48 -5.72 -6.10
N GLU A 373 9.21 -5.33 -5.93
CA GLU A 373 8.13 -5.81 -6.81
C GLU A 373 8.36 -5.38 -8.27
N CYS A 374 8.72 -4.12 -8.49
CA CYS A 374 9.02 -3.61 -9.82
C CYS A 374 10.20 -4.34 -10.48
N TRP A 375 11.27 -4.56 -9.72
CA TRP A 375 12.44 -5.29 -10.19
C TRP A 375 12.08 -6.73 -10.60
N ALA A 376 11.17 -7.37 -9.85
CA ALA A 376 10.75 -8.74 -10.08
C ALA A 376 9.65 -8.86 -11.16
N TRP A 377 8.98 -7.77 -11.54
CA TRP A 377 7.72 -7.76 -12.29
C TRP A 377 7.73 -8.62 -13.56
N ASN A 378 8.79 -8.54 -14.35
CA ASN A 378 8.89 -9.25 -15.62
C ASN A 378 9.80 -10.50 -15.55
N LYS A 379 10.23 -10.89 -14.34
CA LYS A 379 11.12 -12.04 -14.19
C LYS A 379 10.32 -13.34 -14.09
N PRO A 380 10.80 -14.44 -14.72
CA PRO A 380 10.16 -15.73 -14.58
C PRO A 380 10.25 -16.24 -13.13
N ALA A 381 9.25 -17.00 -12.69
CA ALA A 381 9.19 -17.54 -11.33
C ALA A 381 10.45 -18.34 -10.95
N ALA A 382 11.03 -19.09 -11.89
CA ALA A 382 12.25 -19.87 -11.67
C ALA A 382 13.50 -19.04 -11.29
N GLU A 383 13.59 -17.78 -11.75
CA GLU A 383 14.69 -16.88 -11.36
C GLU A 383 14.47 -16.27 -9.96
N ILE A 384 13.21 -16.16 -9.54
CA ILE A 384 12.83 -15.50 -8.28
C ILE A 384 12.77 -16.49 -7.15
N CYS A 385 12.18 -17.66 -7.37
CA CYS A 385 11.87 -18.63 -6.33
C CYS A 385 12.78 -19.86 -6.45
N ASP A 386 13.68 -19.99 -5.46
CA ASP A 386 14.47 -21.21 -5.28
C ASP A 386 13.92 -21.96 -4.06
N ARG A 387 13.40 -23.16 -4.31
CA ARG A 387 12.79 -24.02 -3.29
C ARG A 387 13.63 -25.26 -2.99
N SER A 388 14.87 -25.29 -3.46
CA SER A 388 15.77 -26.43 -3.24
C SER A 388 15.96 -26.77 -1.75
N ASP A 389 15.94 -25.74 -0.89
CA ASP A 389 16.07 -25.89 0.56
C ASP A 389 14.73 -26.17 1.29
N SER A 390 13.62 -26.22 0.56
CA SER A 390 12.28 -26.41 1.13
C SER A 390 11.46 -27.36 0.26
N PRO A 391 11.83 -28.66 0.19
CA PRO A 391 11.15 -29.63 -0.68
C PRO A 391 9.69 -29.87 -0.30
N TRP A 392 9.28 -29.48 0.90
CA TRP A 392 7.88 -29.51 1.37
C TRP A 392 7.05 -28.30 0.92
N ASP A 393 7.66 -27.25 0.35
CA ASP A 393 6.92 -26.08 -0.13
C ASP A 393 6.20 -26.42 -1.44
N ASN A 394 4.98 -25.90 -1.62
CA ASN A 394 4.21 -26.11 -2.86
C ASN A 394 4.97 -25.53 -4.06
N PRO A 395 5.37 -26.32 -5.05
CA PRO A 395 6.09 -25.86 -6.23
C PRO A 395 5.31 -24.86 -7.07
N ASP A 396 3.98 -24.94 -7.05
CA ASP A 396 3.08 -24.07 -7.83
C ASP A 396 2.71 -22.76 -7.09
N ARG A 397 3.11 -22.63 -5.83
CA ARG A 397 2.89 -21.40 -5.09
C ARG A 397 3.59 -20.22 -5.76
N ARG A 398 2.83 -19.14 -5.97
CA ARG A 398 3.43 -17.89 -6.48
C ARG A 398 4.60 -17.44 -5.60
N PRO A 399 5.67 -16.84 -6.18
CA PRO A 399 6.75 -16.27 -5.39
C PRO A 399 6.24 -15.26 -4.37
N SER A 400 6.65 -15.38 -3.11
CA SER A 400 6.36 -14.42 -2.07
C SER A 400 7.24 -13.17 -2.22
N HIS A 401 6.89 -12.09 -1.53
CA HIS A 401 7.75 -10.91 -1.47
C HIS A 401 9.14 -11.23 -0.89
N ALA A 402 9.19 -12.13 0.10
CA ALA A 402 10.46 -12.60 0.66
C ALA A 402 11.32 -13.35 -0.37
N ASP A 403 10.71 -14.15 -1.25
CA ASP A 403 11.42 -14.84 -2.34
C ASP A 403 12.03 -13.81 -3.31
N ARG A 404 11.29 -12.78 -3.70
CA ARG A 404 11.78 -11.69 -4.56
C ARG A 404 12.96 -10.95 -3.92
N ARG A 405 12.87 -10.64 -2.63
CA ARG A 405 13.98 -10.05 -1.87
C ARG A 405 15.21 -10.95 -1.87
N LYS A 406 15.04 -12.27 -1.62
CA LYS A 406 16.15 -13.24 -1.68
C LYS A 406 16.77 -13.31 -3.06
N ALA A 407 15.96 -13.33 -4.11
CA ALA A 407 16.44 -13.34 -5.50
C ALA A 407 17.29 -12.10 -5.82
N LEU A 408 16.82 -10.90 -5.44
CA LEU A 408 17.59 -9.67 -5.62
C LEU A 408 18.96 -9.73 -4.91
N ARG A 409 19.01 -10.27 -3.68
CA ARG A 409 20.27 -10.49 -2.96
C ARG A 409 21.18 -11.45 -3.72
N ARG A 410 20.67 -12.60 -4.16
CA ARG A 410 21.45 -13.60 -4.92
C ARG A 410 22.01 -12.99 -6.18
N GLN A 411 21.20 -12.27 -6.95
CA GLN A 411 21.65 -11.64 -8.19
C GLN A 411 22.71 -10.56 -7.92
N THR A 412 22.54 -9.75 -6.88
CA THR A 412 23.55 -8.74 -6.49
C THR A 412 24.87 -9.40 -6.09
N LEU A 413 24.84 -10.46 -5.28
CA LEU A 413 26.04 -11.18 -4.86
C LEU A 413 26.70 -11.90 -6.05
N HIS A 414 25.91 -12.49 -6.92
CA HIS A 414 26.43 -13.15 -8.13
C HIS A 414 27.14 -12.15 -9.03
N HIS A 415 26.59 -10.94 -9.21
CA HIS A 415 27.21 -9.89 -10.00
C HIS A 415 28.55 -9.44 -9.42
N GLU A 416 28.63 -9.25 -8.09
CA GLU A 416 29.89 -8.94 -7.39
C GLU A 416 30.95 -10.01 -7.60
N TYR A 417 30.58 -11.28 -7.41
CA TYR A 417 31.54 -12.37 -7.58
C TYR A 417 31.97 -12.56 -9.02
N SER A 418 31.09 -12.33 -9.98
CA SER A 418 31.44 -12.43 -11.40
C SER A 418 32.39 -11.34 -11.86
N SER A 419 32.38 -10.19 -11.19
CA SER A 419 33.33 -9.08 -11.44
C SER A 419 34.73 -9.38 -10.91
N LEU A 420 34.87 -10.32 -9.97
CA LEU A 420 36.18 -10.78 -9.52
C LEU A 420 36.71 -11.79 -10.52
N SER A 421 37.82 -11.45 -11.20
CA SER A 421 38.47 -12.26 -12.25
C SER A 421 38.81 -13.72 -11.84
N LEU A 422 38.66 -14.08 -10.58
CA LEU A 422 38.76 -15.44 -10.02
C LEU A 422 37.61 -16.36 -10.49
N ALA A 423 36.47 -15.85 -10.92
CA ALA A 423 35.33 -16.68 -11.31
C ALA A 423 35.59 -17.54 -12.56
N HIS A 424 36.51 -17.17 -13.44
CA HIS A 424 36.83 -17.90 -14.67
C HIS A 424 37.88 -18.99 -14.48
N ARG A 425 38.61 -19.06 -13.37
CA ARG A 425 39.68 -20.02 -13.10
C ARG A 425 39.37 -21.03 -11.98
N CYS A 426 38.14 -21.08 -11.49
CA CYS A 426 37.81 -21.86 -10.31
C CYS A 426 37.50 -23.34 -10.63
N SER A 427 38.10 -24.27 -9.86
CA SER A 427 37.76 -25.69 -9.87
C SER A 427 36.27 -25.91 -9.51
N SER A 428 35.72 -27.08 -9.88
CA SER A 428 34.33 -27.46 -9.57
C SER A 428 33.99 -27.36 -8.07
N LYS A 429 34.96 -27.66 -7.20
CA LYS A 429 34.82 -27.56 -5.74
C LYS A 429 34.63 -26.11 -5.26
N ILE A 430 35.39 -25.16 -5.80
CA ILE A 430 35.26 -23.74 -5.47
C ILE A 430 33.93 -23.20 -5.97
N ARG A 431 33.50 -23.62 -7.16
CA ARG A 431 32.19 -23.26 -7.71
C ARG A 431 31.05 -23.79 -6.84
N SER A 432 31.12 -25.02 -6.35
CA SER A 432 30.14 -25.59 -5.41
C SER A 432 30.12 -24.86 -4.06
N LEU A 433 31.31 -24.55 -3.50
CA LEU A 433 31.38 -23.74 -2.26
C LEU A 433 30.77 -22.34 -2.45
N TYR A 434 31.05 -21.71 -3.57
CA TYR A 434 30.48 -20.43 -3.93
C TYR A 434 28.95 -20.48 -4.00
N GLN A 435 28.36 -21.48 -4.65
CA GLN A 435 26.90 -21.64 -4.67
C GLN A 435 26.29 -21.81 -3.28
N ARG A 436 26.94 -22.60 -2.40
CA ARG A 436 26.50 -22.71 -1.00
C ARG A 436 26.59 -21.39 -0.26
N LEU A 437 27.65 -20.61 -0.44
CA LEU A 437 27.80 -19.29 0.18
C LEU A 437 26.74 -18.31 -0.32
N LEU A 438 26.38 -18.35 -1.60
CA LEU A 438 25.27 -17.56 -2.14
C LEU A 438 23.93 -17.93 -1.50
N GLN A 439 23.64 -19.21 -1.33
CA GLN A 439 22.44 -19.69 -0.65
C GLN A 439 22.39 -19.22 0.82
N LEU A 440 23.51 -19.34 1.55
CA LEU A 440 23.59 -18.88 2.93
C LEU A 440 23.53 -17.36 3.07
N ALA A 441 23.99 -16.61 2.06
CA ALA A 441 23.98 -15.15 2.07
C ALA A 441 22.64 -14.55 1.60
N ALA A 442 21.88 -15.26 0.81
CA ALA A 442 20.56 -14.85 0.34
C ALA A 442 19.48 -15.14 1.36
#